data_0dd93000748ca352315c29b41f72a379
#
_entry.id   0dd93000748ca352315c29b41f72a379
#
_cell.length_a   1.000
_cell.length_b   1.000
_cell.length_c   1.000
_cell.angle_alpha   90.00
_cell.angle_beta   90.00
_cell.angle_gamma   90.00
#
_symmetry.space_group_name_H-M   'P 1'
#
loop_
_entity.id
_entity.type
_entity.pdbx_description
1 polymer ?
#
loop_
_entity_poly.entity_id
_entity_poly.type
_entity_poly.pdbx_seq_one_letter_code
_entity_poly.pdbx_strand_id
1 'polypeptide(L)'
;KGLVVDFCMRVDSESIRDFMKKWNLDWENDSCENFTREQQMQMEWENPLCFNFKPCLKLNEKILQTTHGCAVSFNPCLPDGVINELEAKWAIDHYGLDSTYGWVICRDVFPWGTKHHPEINKLFLTMEQQPGQVPGSHFKVHAPGDSFMFSHPVSGITHTLTVQEIEQQTVPQN
;
A
#
# COMPACT_ATOMS: atom_id res chain seq x y z
N LYS A 1 -18.04 9.86 -15.89
CA LYS A 1 -17.56 11.26 -15.67
C LYS A 1 -17.29 11.46 -14.20
N GLY A 2 -16.16 12.06 -13.85
CA GLY A 2 -15.70 12.23 -12.48
C GLY A 2 -14.52 13.19 -12.41
N LEU A 3 -13.99 13.36 -11.21
CA LEU A 3 -12.72 14.00 -10.95
C LEU A 3 -11.63 12.90 -10.97
N VAL A 4 -10.53 13.16 -11.66
CA VAL A 4 -9.33 12.33 -11.63
C VAL A 4 -8.30 13.10 -10.81
N VAL A 5 -7.69 12.43 -9.84
CA VAL A 5 -6.67 13.00 -8.95
C VAL A 5 -5.45 12.10 -8.97
N ASP A 6 -4.31 12.70 -9.23
CA ASP A 6 -3.02 12.02 -9.14
C ASP A 6 -2.30 12.44 -7.87
N PHE A 7 -1.99 11.48 -7.02
CA PHE A 7 -1.22 11.64 -5.79
C PHE A 7 0.22 11.25 -6.06
N CYS A 8 1.13 12.21 -5.94
CA CYS A 8 2.55 11.98 -6.13
C CYS A 8 3.25 12.02 -4.77
N MET A 9 3.67 10.87 -4.28
CA MET A 9 4.42 10.74 -3.02
C MET A 9 5.91 10.60 -3.31
N ARG A 10 6.71 11.51 -2.77
CA ARG A 10 8.17 11.49 -2.89
C ARG A 10 8.77 10.54 -1.86
N VAL A 11 9.75 9.76 -2.28
CA VAL A 11 10.51 8.82 -1.45
C VAL A 11 12.01 9.11 -1.59
N ASP A 12 12.73 9.16 -0.48
CA ASP A 12 14.18 9.35 -0.51
C ASP A 12 14.89 8.13 -1.10
N SER A 13 15.82 8.38 -2.00
CA SER A 13 16.60 7.33 -2.65
C SER A 13 17.44 6.51 -1.67
N GLU A 14 17.84 7.09 -0.54
CA GLU A 14 18.54 6.38 0.52
C GLU A 14 17.65 5.31 1.16
N SER A 15 16.40 5.66 1.49
CA SER A 15 15.42 4.70 2.02
C SER A 15 15.17 3.54 1.06
N ILE A 16 15.15 3.81 -0.25
CA ILE A 16 14.98 2.78 -1.27
C ILE A 16 16.20 1.85 -1.32
N ARG A 17 17.41 2.42 -1.31
CA ARG A 17 18.66 1.63 -1.29
C ARG A 17 18.76 0.75 -0.06
N ASP A 18 18.43 1.28 1.11
CA ASP A 18 18.45 0.53 2.36
C ASP A 18 17.45 -0.63 2.34
N PHE A 19 16.25 -0.39 1.81
CA PHE A 19 15.25 -1.42 1.62
C PHE A 19 15.73 -2.52 0.66
N MET A 20 16.24 -2.14 -0.51
CA MET A 20 16.77 -3.08 -1.50
C MET A 20 17.92 -3.91 -0.92
N LYS A 21 18.84 -3.28 -0.18
CA LYS A 21 19.95 -3.95 0.48
C LYS A 21 19.49 -4.90 1.58
N LYS A 22 18.54 -4.48 2.42
CA LYS A 22 17.99 -5.29 3.51
C LYS A 22 17.37 -6.58 3.00
N TRP A 23 16.61 -6.49 1.91
CA TRP A 23 15.88 -7.61 1.32
C TRP A 23 16.68 -8.34 0.25
N ASN A 24 17.93 -7.94 0.00
CA ASN A 24 18.81 -8.50 -1.03
C ASN A 24 18.08 -8.63 -2.37
N LEU A 25 17.40 -7.54 -2.77
CA LEU A 25 16.66 -7.49 -4.02
C LEU A 25 17.67 -7.34 -5.17
N ASP A 26 18.09 -8.49 -5.68
CA ASP A 26 18.97 -8.60 -6.84
C ASP A 26 18.11 -8.87 -8.08
N TRP A 27 18.18 -7.96 -9.04
CA TRP A 27 17.40 -8.02 -10.28
C TRP A 27 17.91 -9.10 -11.25
N GLU A 28 19.12 -9.61 -11.02
CA GLU A 28 19.69 -10.68 -11.85
C GLU A 28 19.25 -12.07 -11.37
N ASN A 29 18.83 -12.18 -10.12
CA ASN A 29 18.31 -13.42 -9.53
C ASN A 29 16.87 -13.22 -9.11
N ASP A 30 15.99 -14.10 -9.52
CA ASP A 30 14.57 -14.18 -9.10
C ASP A 30 14.46 -14.57 -7.60
N SER A 31 15.15 -13.76 -6.74
CA SER A 31 15.32 -14.04 -5.30
C SER A 31 14.00 -14.01 -4.53
N CYS A 32 12.95 -13.42 -5.11
CA CYS A 32 11.63 -13.33 -4.49
C CYS A 32 10.91 -14.70 -4.38
N GLU A 33 11.28 -15.69 -5.18
CA GLU A 33 10.65 -17.02 -5.14
C GLU A 33 10.94 -17.80 -3.84
N ASN A 34 11.95 -17.40 -3.07
CA ASN A 34 12.38 -18.10 -1.86
C ASN A 34 11.88 -17.50 -0.55
N PHE A 35 11.08 -16.43 -0.59
CA PHE A 35 10.56 -15.82 0.63
C PHE A 35 9.38 -16.60 1.19
N THR A 36 9.37 -16.78 2.52
CA THR A 36 8.17 -17.25 3.21
C THR A 36 7.06 -16.20 3.10
N ARG A 37 5.82 -16.63 3.35
CA ARG A 37 4.67 -15.70 3.37
C ARG A 37 4.87 -14.54 4.35
N GLU A 38 5.42 -14.83 5.53
CA GLU A 38 5.73 -13.83 6.55
C GLU A 38 6.77 -12.83 6.07
N GLN A 39 7.81 -13.31 5.40
CA GLN A 39 8.85 -12.46 4.81
C GLN A 39 8.26 -11.57 3.69
N GLN A 40 7.40 -12.12 2.85
CA GLN A 40 6.71 -11.34 1.80
C GLN A 40 5.85 -10.23 2.41
N MET A 41 5.02 -10.56 3.41
CA MET A 41 4.19 -9.57 4.10
C MET A 41 5.04 -8.47 4.75
N GLN A 42 6.17 -8.83 5.37
CA GLN A 42 7.06 -7.86 5.97
C GLN A 42 7.75 -7.00 4.93
N MET A 43 8.19 -7.58 3.82
CA MET A 43 8.78 -6.85 2.70
C MET A 43 7.79 -5.85 2.09
N GLU A 44 6.55 -6.26 1.85
CA GLU A 44 5.49 -5.39 1.35
C GLU A 44 5.22 -4.22 2.32
N TRP A 45 5.19 -4.51 3.62
CA TRP A 45 4.98 -3.49 4.65
C TRP A 45 6.13 -2.48 4.73
N GLU A 46 7.35 -2.94 4.57
CA GLU A 46 8.55 -2.10 4.66
C GLU A 46 8.89 -1.38 3.34
N ASN A 47 8.23 -1.74 2.24
CA ASN A 47 8.51 -1.15 0.94
C ASN A 47 8.19 0.36 0.92
N PRO A 48 9.21 1.23 0.80
CA PRO A 48 8.99 2.67 0.80
C PRO A 48 8.26 3.16 -0.45
N LEU A 49 8.24 2.37 -1.53
CA LEU A 49 7.54 2.66 -2.77
C LEU A 49 6.10 2.10 -2.76
N CYS A 50 5.46 2.04 -1.59
CA CYS A 50 4.09 1.59 -1.44
C CYS A 50 3.18 2.73 -0.98
N PHE A 51 2.02 2.90 -1.62
CA PHE A 51 1.04 3.93 -1.27
C PHE A 51 -0.04 3.33 -0.36
N ASN A 52 0.14 3.51 0.96
CA ASN A 52 -0.72 2.92 1.99
C ASN A 52 -1.78 3.88 2.52
N PHE A 53 -2.39 4.69 1.66
CA PHE A 53 -3.42 5.63 2.01
C PHE A 53 -4.68 5.41 1.17
N LYS A 54 -5.83 5.62 1.80
CA LYS A 54 -7.12 5.66 1.12
C LYS A 54 -7.57 7.11 1.02
N PRO A 55 -7.61 7.69 -0.17
CA PRO A 55 -8.12 9.04 -0.34
C PRO A 55 -9.64 9.08 -0.23
N CYS A 56 -10.14 10.07 0.46
CA CYS A 56 -11.56 10.40 0.54
C CYS A 56 -11.75 11.85 0.09
N LEU A 57 -12.58 12.05 -0.92
CA LEU A 57 -12.83 13.35 -1.50
C LEU A 57 -14.22 13.84 -1.13
N LYS A 58 -14.33 15.04 -0.57
CA LYS A 58 -15.62 15.70 -0.32
C LYS A 58 -15.74 16.90 -1.24
N LEU A 59 -16.70 16.83 -2.16
CA LEU A 59 -17.04 17.90 -3.07
C LEU A 59 -18.28 18.62 -2.55
N ASN A 60 -18.15 19.90 -2.20
CA ASN A 60 -19.16 20.66 -1.46
C ASN A 60 -19.54 19.91 -0.18
N GLU A 61 -20.76 19.39 -0.09
CA GLU A 61 -21.20 18.59 1.07
C GLU A 61 -21.31 17.08 0.75
N LYS A 62 -20.95 16.67 -0.49
CA LYS A 62 -21.06 15.29 -0.94
C LYS A 62 -19.72 14.57 -0.87
N ILE A 63 -19.69 13.41 -0.21
CA ILE A 63 -18.54 12.50 -0.23
C ILE A 63 -18.56 11.74 -1.56
N LEU A 64 -17.44 11.77 -2.27
CA LEU A 64 -17.18 11.00 -3.48
C LEU A 64 -16.26 9.84 -3.11
N GLN A 65 -16.69 8.63 -3.43
CA GLN A 65 -15.87 7.43 -3.24
C GLN A 65 -15.12 7.12 -4.53
N THR A 66 -13.87 6.71 -4.40
CA THR A 66 -13.11 6.19 -5.54
C THR A 66 -13.72 4.89 -6.04
N THR A 67 -13.76 4.72 -7.35
CA THR A 67 -14.23 3.49 -7.99
C THR A 67 -13.11 2.71 -8.64
N HIS A 68 -12.05 3.40 -9.03
CA HIS A 68 -10.88 2.83 -9.69
C HIS A 68 -9.66 3.63 -9.26
N GLY A 69 -8.61 2.91 -8.92
CA GLY A 69 -7.29 3.46 -8.69
C GLY A 69 -6.25 2.59 -9.39
N CYS A 70 -5.18 3.20 -9.86
CA CYS A 70 -3.97 2.53 -10.29
C CYS A 70 -2.77 3.25 -9.67
N ALA A 71 -1.75 2.51 -9.36
CA ALA A 71 -0.51 3.06 -8.83
C ALA A 71 0.67 2.54 -9.64
N VAL A 72 1.63 3.41 -9.88
CA VAL A 72 2.92 3.08 -10.46
C VAL A 72 4.01 3.65 -9.58
N SER A 73 5.17 3.00 -9.55
CA SER A 73 6.32 3.49 -8.80
C SER A 73 7.50 3.76 -9.72
N PHE A 74 8.22 4.84 -9.43
CA PHE A 74 9.49 5.17 -10.05
C PHE A 74 10.61 4.95 -9.04
N ASN A 75 11.56 4.09 -9.40
CA ASN A 75 12.72 3.78 -8.58
C ASN A 75 14.00 4.32 -9.26
N PRO A 76 14.66 5.35 -8.70
CA PRO A 76 15.90 5.89 -9.25
C PRO A 76 17.14 5.03 -8.93
N CYS A 77 16.98 3.99 -8.10
CA CYS A 77 18.07 3.14 -7.63
C CYS A 77 18.15 1.81 -8.39
N LEU A 78 17.45 1.69 -9.51
CA LEU A 78 17.56 0.50 -10.36
C LEU A 78 18.98 0.36 -10.92
N PRO A 79 19.51 -0.86 -11.00
CA PRO A 79 20.82 -1.10 -11.59
C PRO A 79 20.85 -0.78 -13.08
N ASP A 80 22.05 -0.64 -13.62
CA ASP A 80 22.26 -0.38 -15.05
C ASP A 80 21.59 -1.45 -15.92
N GLY A 81 20.84 -1.01 -16.92
CA GLY A 81 20.11 -1.89 -17.83
C GLY A 81 18.69 -2.25 -17.39
N VAL A 82 18.33 -2.00 -16.13
CA VAL A 82 16.96 -2.13 -15.65
C VAL A 82 16.24 -0.78 -15.76
N ILE A 83 15.07 -0.79 -16.37
CA ILE A 83 14.30 0.44 -16.62
C ILE A 83 13.02 0.45 -15.81
N ASN A 84 12.64 1.63 -15.32
CA ASN A 84 11.32 1.85 -14.75
C ASN A 84 10.23 1.62 -15.80
N GLU A 85 9.02 1.27 -15.34
CA GLU A 85 7.85 1.16 -16.19
C GLU A 85 7.62 2.45 -16.99
N LEU A 86 7.16 2.32 -18.23
CA LEU A 86 6.95 3.45 -19.13
C LEU A 86 5.97 4.47 -18.57
N GLU A 87 4.94 4.00 -17.87
CA GLU A 87 3.92 4.82 -17.21
C GLU A 87 4.52 5.66 -16.09
N ALA A 88 5.43 5.09 -15.29
CA ALA A 88 6.12 5.81 -14.23
C ALA A 88 7.02 6.90 -14.82
N LYS A 89 7.78 6.56 -15.84
CA LYS A 89 8.65 7.50 -16.56
C LYS A 89 7.86 8.66 -17.17
N TRP A 90 6.75 8.33 -17.85
CA TRP A 90 5.85 9.32 -18.40
C TRP A 90 5.32 10.27 -17.33
N ALA A 91 4.93 9.76 -16.17
CA ALA A 91 4.43 10.58 -15.08
C ALA A 91 5.51 11.52 -14.50
N ILE A 92 6.74 11.05 -14.36
CA ILE A 92 7.89 11.88 -13.94
C ILE A 92 8.06 13.07 -14.91
N ASP A 93 8.10 12.80 -16.20
CA ASP A 93 8.29 13.81 -17.22
C ASP A 93 7.08 14.78 -17.28
N HIS A 94 5.86 14.25 -17.22
CA HIS A 94 4.63 15.02 -17.32
C HIS A 94 4.45 16.00 -16.16
N TYR A 95 4.76 15.59 -14.94
CA TYR A 95 4.63 16.43 -13.74
C TYR A 95 5.91 17.20 -13.40
N GLY A 96 6.98 17.03 -14.15
CA GLY A 96 8.27 17.66 -13.90
C GLY A 96 8.86 17.25 -12.54
N LEU A 97 8.67 15.98 -12.16
CA LEU A 97 9.17 15.46 -10.89
C LEU A 97 10.69 15.22 -10.96
N ASP A 98 11.36 15.44 -9.84
CA ASP A 98 12.79 15.23 -9.75
C ASP A 98 13.12 13.73 -9.74
N SER A 99 13.71 13.24 -10.81
CA SER A 99 14.07 11.83 -11.01
C SER A 99 15.21 11.33 -10.11
N THR A 100 15.81 12.19 -9.29
CA THR A 100 16.78 11.77 -8.26
C THR A 100 16.11 11.15 -7.04
N TYR A 101 14.80 11.35 -6.89
CA TYR A 101 13.94 10.73 -5.84
C TYR A 101 13.12 9.58 -6.40
N GLY A 102 12.75 8.68 -5.50
CA GLY A 102 11.68 7.73 -5.78
C GLY A 102 10.31 8.40 -5.74
N TRP A 103 9.38 7.88 -6.50
CA TRP A 103 8.01 8.37 -6.55
C TRP A 103 7.01 7.24 -6.55
N VAL A 104 5.94 7.41 -5.81
CA VAL A 104 4.72 6.61 -5.97
C VAL A 104 3.65 7.53 -6.52
N ILE A 105 3.12 7.20 -7.69
CA ILE A 105 2.08 7.97 -8.36
C ILE A 105 0.81 7.13 -8.36
N CYS A 106 -0.19 7.58 -7.59
CA CYS A 106 -1.47 6.90 -7.47
C CYS A 106 -2.54 7.76 -8.13
N ARG A 107 -3.24 7.21 -9.12
CA ARG A 107 -4.35 7.86 -9.81
C ARG A 107 -5.66 7.30 -9.33
N ASP A 108 -6.51 8.15 -8.79
CA ASP A 108 -7.85 7.79 -8.36
C ASP A 108 -8.93 8.53 -9.15
N VAL A 109 -10.03 7.83 -9.42
CA VAL A 109 -11.20 8.36 -10.12
C VAL A 109 -12.38 8.47 -9.17
N PHE A 110 -12.92 9.67 -9.03
CA PHE A 110 -14.06 9.99 -8.17
C PHE A 110 -15.26 10.40 -9.02
N PRO A 111 -16.21 9.50 -9.29
CA PRO A 111 -17.37 9.82 -10.11
C PRO A 111 -18.29 10.83 -9.40
N TRP A 112 -18.82 11.82 -10.15
CA TRP A 112 -19.81 12.74 -9.55
C TRP A 112 -21.18 12.07 -9.33
N GLY A 113 -21.46 10.98 -10.00
CA GLY A 113 -22.77 10.33 -9.99
C GLY A 113 -23.87 11.10 -10.73
N THR A 114 -23.51 12.12 -11.51
CA THR A 114 -24.43 12.94 -12.31
C THR A 114 -23.96 13.02 -13.76
N LYS A 115 -24.89 13.31 -14.71
CA LYS A 115 -24.54 13.47 -16.12
C LYS A 115 -23.81 14.79 -16.42
N HIS A 116 -24.04 15.80 -15.59
CA HIS A 116 -23.48 17.14 -15.73
C HIS A 116 -22.32 17.36 -14.75
N HIS A 117 -21.37 18.18 -15.15
CA HIS A 117 -20.28 18.61 -14.29
C HIS A 117 -20.86 19.45 -13.14
N PRO A 118 -20.64 19.07 -11.87
CA PRO A 118 -21.08 19.90 -10.75
C PRO A 118 -20.25 21.16 -10.64
N GLU A 119 -20.83 22.21 -10.10
CA GLU A 119 -20.09 23.40 -9.67
C GLU A 119 -19.22 23.03 -8.47
N ILE A 120 -17.93 23.39 -8.54
CA ILE A 120 -16.96 23.09 -7.48
C ILE A 120 -16.74 24.36 -6.66
N ASN A 121 -17.41 24.47 -5.51
CA ASN A 121 -17.27 25.57 -4.57
C ASN A 121 -16.28 25.24 -3.45
N LYS A 122 -16.32 23.98 -2.95
CA LYS A 122 -15.44 23.48 -1.90
C LYS A 122 -14.98 22.08 -2.26
N LEU A 123 -13.68 21.86 -2.12
CA LEU A 123 -13.06 20.56 -2.31
C LEU A 123 -12.20 20.24 -1.08
N PHE A 124 -12.51 19.15 -0.38
CA PHE A 124 -11.72 18.64 0.73
C PHE A 124 -11.19 17.28 0.36
N LEU A 125 -9.92 17.07 0.66
CA LEU A 125 -9.25 15.79 0.54
C LEU A 125 -8.82 15.36 1.93
N THR A 126 -9.19 14.15 2.33
CA THR A 126 -8.65 13.46 3.50
C THR A 126 -7.97 12.19 3.06
N MET A 127 -6.87 11.85 3.71
CA MET A 127 -6.16 10.61 3.50
C MET A 127 -6.18 9.81 4.78
N GLU A 128 -6.73 8.60 4.71
CA GLU A 128 -6.74 7.66 5.80
C GLU A 128 -5.65 6.62 5.56
N GLN A 129 -4.81 6.38 6.56
CA GLN A 129 -3.83 5.31 6.47
C GLN A 129 -4.56 3.96 6.42
N GLN A 130 -4.24 3.14 5.44
CA GLN A 130 -4.79 1.80 5.37
C GLN A 130 -4.15 0.91 6.44
N PRO A 131 -4.96 0.07 7.13
CA PRO A 131 -4.41 -0.91 8.04
C PRO A 131 -3.57 -1.91 7.25
N GLY A 132 -2.31 -2.05 7.64
CA GLY A 132 -1.40 -3.03 7.07
C GLY A 132 -1.49 -4.36 7.81
N GLN A 133 -1.17 -5.44 7.12
CA GLN A 133 -0.96 -6.75 7.73
C GLN A 133 0.52 -6.87 8.09
N VAL A 134 0.80 -7.22 9.33
CA VAL A 134 2.16 -7.49 9.79
C VAL A 134 2.24 -8.93 10.30
N PRO A 135 3.35 -9.66 10.04
CA PRO A 135 3.51 -11.01 10.57
C PRO A 135 3.55 -10.95 12.11
N GLY A 136 2.81 -11.85 12.72
CA GLY A 136 2.75 -12.01 14.18
C GLY A 136 3.21 -13.38 14.63
N SER A 137 3.15 -13.62 15.93
CA SER A 137 3.46 -14.93 16.50
C SER A 137 2.39 -15.96 16.14
N HIS A 138 2.82 -17.19 15.94
CA HIS A 138 1.91 -18.31 15.76
C HIS A 138 1.46 -18.85 17.13
N PHE A 139 0.16 -19.08 17.29
CA PHE A 139 -0.40 -19.67 18.50
C PHE A 139 -1.11 -20.96 18.17
N LYS A 140 -1.07 -21.90 19.11
CA LYS A 140 -1.87 -23.11 19.06
C LYS A 140 -3.07 -22.94 19.97
N VAL A 141 -4.25 -22.89 19.39
CA VAL A 141 -5.53 -22.73 20.10
C VAL A 141 -6.09 -24.10 20.44
N HIS A 142 -6.52 -24.32 21.69
CA HIS A 142 -7.07 -25.57 22.16
C HIS A 142 -8.53 -25.43 22.60
N ALA A 143 -8.88 -24.31 23.25
CA ALA A 143 -10.22 -24.11 23.79
C ALA A 143 -10.59 -22.61 23.85
N PRO A 144 -11.90 -22.28 23.90
CA PRO A 144 -12.31 -20.96 24.31
C PRO A 144 -11.77 -20.59 25.70
N GLY A 145 -11.30 -19.36 25.86
CA GLY A 145 -10.61 -18.88 27.06
C GLY A 145 -9.09 -18.89 26.96
N ASP A 146 -8.51 -19.59 25.97
CA ASP A 146 -7.07 -19.53 25.73
C ASP A 146 -6.64 -18.08 25.48
N SER A 147 -5.54 -17.67 26.11
CA SER A 147 -5.01 -16.31 25.98
C SER A 147 -3.55 -16.31 25.58
N PHE A 148 -3.19 -15.44 24.64
CA PHE A 148 -1.86 -15.33 24.06
C PHE A 148 -1.41 -13.89 24.09
N MET A 149 -0.15 -13.67 24.45
CA MET A 149 0.47 -12.36 24.41
C MET A 149 1.36 -12.27 23.17
N PHE A 150 1.27 -11.14 22.46
CA PHE A 150 2.18 -10.84 21.35
C PHE A 150 2.51 -9.36 21.35
N SER A 151 3.72 -9.04 20.91
CA SER A 151 4.15 -7.65 20.71
C SER A 151 3.97 -7.26 19.25
N HIS A 152 3.37 -6.10 19.03
CA HIS A 152 3.25 -5.56 17.68
C HIS A 152 4.64 -5.27 17.13
N PRO A 153 5.05 -5.86 15.98
CA PRO A 153 6.45 -5.86 15.53
C PRO A 153 7.00 -4.46 15.22
N VAL A 154 6.13 -3.50 14.90
CA VAL A 154 6.54 -2.14 14.56
C VAL A 154 6.51 -1.21 15.78
N SER A 155 5.43 -1.24 16.58
CA SER A 155 5.25 -0.34 17.72
C SER A 155 5.83 -0.85 19.03
N GLY A 156 6.13 -2.15 19.13
CA GLY A 156 6.56 -2.83 20.36
C GLY A 156 5.45 -2.96 21.43
N ILE A 157 4.24 -2.50 21.14
CA ILE A 157 3.12 -2.58 22.09
C ILE A 157 2.71 -4.04 22.27
N THR A 158 2.61 -4.48 23.52
CA THR A 158 2.14 -5.83 23.84
C THR A 158 0.61 -5.87 23.86
N HIS A 159 0.05 -6.83 23.14
CA HIS A 159 -1.38 -7.10 23.07
C HIS A 159 -1.67 -8.47 23.68
N THR A 160 -2.86 -8.64 24.24
CA THR A 160 -3.39 -9.93 24.66
C THR A 160 -4.58 -10.29 23.80
N LEU A 161 -4.50 -11.45 23.16
CA LEU A 161 -5.59 -12.04 22.39
C LEU A 161 -6.21 -13.16 23.20
N THR A 162 -7.53 -13.10 23.42
CA THR A 162 -8.28 -14.17 24.10
C THR A 162 -9.28 -14.78 23.13
N VAL A 163 -9.24 -16.10 23.02
CA VAL A 163 -10.17 -16.86 22.18
C VAL A 163 -11.53 -16.85 22.83
N GLN A 164 -12.53 -16.28 22.16
CA GLN A 164 -13.91 -16.26 22.67
C GLN A 164 -14.69 -17.51 22.28
N GLU A 165 -14.51 -17.93 21.03
CA GLU A 165 -15.29 -19.03 20.45
C GLU A 165 -14.46 -19.76 19.39
N ILE A 166 -14.72 -21.05 19.22
CA ILE A 166 -14.15 -21.89 18.15
C ILE A 166 -15.30 -22.57 17.44
N GLU A 167 -15.50 -22.24 16.16
CA GLU A 167 -16.49 -22.88 15.30
C GLU A 167 -15.81 -23.74 14.24
N GLN A 168 -16.37 -24.92 14.02
CA GLN A 168 -15.96 -25.77 12.90
C GLN A 168 -16.96 -25.59 11.75
N GLN A 169 -16.48 -25.06 10.63
CA GLN A 169 -17.28 -24.93 9.42
C GLN A 169 -16.85 -25.94 8.36
N THR A 170 -17.82 -26.57 7.73
CA THR A 170 -17.58 -27.42 6.56
C THR A 170 -17.66 -26.55 5.32
N VAL A 171 -16.55 -26.43 4.60
CA VAL A 171 -16.51 -25.71 3.32
C VAL A 171 -17.14 -26.62 2.26
N PRO A 172 -18.23 -26.19 1.56
CA PRO A 172 -18.77 -26.97 0.45
C PRO A 172 -17.70 -27.16 -0.62
N GLN A 173 -17.46 -28.40 -1.00
CA GLN A 173 -16.63 -28.68 -2.17
C GLN A 173 -17.47 -28.38 -3.42
N ASN A 174 -17.04 -27.42 -4.22
CA ASN A 174 -17.59 -27.15 -5.55
C ASN A 174 -17.03 -28.13 -6.56
#